data_ba1a3ec87dd24e5d7673044416c7546d
#
_entry.id   ba1a3ec87dd24e5d7673044416c7546d
#
_cell.length_a   1.000
_cell.length_b   1.000
_cell.length_c   1.000
_cell.angle_alpha   90.00
_cell.angle_beta   90.00
_cell.angle_gamma   90.00
#
_symmetry.space_group_name_H-M   'P 1'
#
loop_
_entity.id
_entity.type
_entity.pdbx_description
1 polymer ?
#
loop_
_entity_poly.entity_id
_entity_poly.type
_entity_poly.pdbx_seq_one_letter_code
_entity_poly.pdbx_strand_id
1 'polypeptide(L)'
;MKKCRLLIASWLPLSLFAQAPAESEDVMLQGFYWNSQKQTGWTQLTQRVDEISQTFNLVWLPPSASAEGGDAVGGSNVGYHPRQWNNQNSCWGTASDLRTLISAMHAKGVKVIADIVINHRAGDTGWGNFTKDDFGTYGTYQLTTDHICANDEINTDKSAGAWYGTAKGANDTGENWNGARDLDHTSPYVQQDVEAYLKWLHGEFGYDGWRYDYCKGYDGKYVGIYNAATHPYLSVGEYWDGGYDPVAAWIEATGRQSMAFDFPSKYAALNNGLAKNNYTNMSWIENKTTWRPAGMIHHHNYNRYAITFVDNHDTYRDGNQYTGNI
;
A
#
# COMPACT_ATOMS: atom_id res chain seq x y z
N MET A 1 62.56 -10.77 1.18
CA MET A 1 61.36 -10.50 2.04
C MET A 1 60.26 -9.92 1.17
N LYS A 2 59.27 -10.73 0.77
CA LYS A 2 58.11 -10.29 -0.02
C LYS A 2 57.03 -9.78 0.94
N LYS A 3 56.68 -8.49 0.83
CA LYS A 3 55.58 -7.90 1.61
C LYS A 3 54.26 -8.33 1.00
N CYS A 4 53.51 -9.18 1.71
CA CYS A 4 52.14 -9.52 1.41
C CYS A 4 51.27 -8.32 1.79
N ARG A 5 50.62 -7.64 0.83
CA ARG A 5 49.61 -6.63 1.08
C ARG A 5 48.27 -7.34 1.23
N LEU A 6 47.77 -7.34 2.45
CA LEU A 6 46.39 -7.77 2.74
C LEU A 6 45.44 -6.71 2.21
N LEU A 7 44.68 -7.01 1.16
CA LEU A 7 43.54 -6.22 0.73
C LEU A 7 42.39 -6.55 1.67
N ILE A 8 42.14 -5.65 2.61
CA ILE A 8 40.90 -5.69 3.40
C ILE A 8 39.79 -5.13 2.49
N ALA A 9 39.02 -6.01 1.87
CA ALA A 9 37.76 -5.65 1.26
C ALA A 9 36.81 -5.25 2.39
N SER A 10 36.56 -3.96 2.57
CA SER A 10 35.49 -3.45 3.41
C SER A 10 34.16 -3.81 2.76
N TRP A 11 33.54 -4.84 3.26
CA TRP A 11 32.11 -5.08 3.00
C TRP A 11 31.33 -3.99 3.73
N LEU A 12 31.03 -2.90 3.03
CA LEU A 12 29.94 -2.03 3.45
C LEU A 12 28.66 -2.87 3.30
N PRO A 13 27.85 -3.03 4.36
CA PRO A 13 26.53 -3.60 4.18
C PRO A 13 25.78 -2.65 3.23
N LEU A 14 25.42 -3.15 2.03
CA LEU A 14 24.37 -2.52 1.26
C LEU A 14 23.12 -2.62 2.15
N SER A 15 22.78 -1.53 2.79
CA SER A 15 21.50 -1.37 3.43
C SER A 15 20.46 -1.30 2.31
N LEU A 16 19.87 -2.43 2.00
CA LEU A 16 18.74 -2.57 1.09
C LEU A 16 17.50 -2.00 1.81
N PHE A 17 17.29 -0.71 1.68
CA PHE A 17 16.15 -0.04 2.30
C PHE A 17 15.13 0.31 1.22
N ALA A 18 13.94 -0.22 1.33
CA ALA A 18 12.75 0.15 0.57
C ALA A 18 12.17 1.50 1.05
N GLN A 19 13.01 2.42 1.43
CA GLN A 19 12.67 3.80 1.74
C GLN A 19 13.18 4.67 0.58
N ALA A 20 12.49 5.79 0.33
CA ALA A 20 12.96 6.76 -0.66
C ALA A 20 14.44 7.13 -0.42
N PRO A 21 15.20 7.49 -1.45
CA PRO A 21 16.57 7.98 -1.30
C PRO A 21 16.67 9.08 -0.24
N ALA A 22 17.84 9.18 0.41
CA ALA A 22 18.02 10.08 1.56
C ALA A 22 17.72 11.55 1.26
N GLU A 23 17.87 11.96 0.02
CA GLU A 23 17.66 13.31 -0.48
C GLU A 23 16.59 13.31 -1.59
N SER A 24 15.53 12.53 -1.39
CA SER A 24 14.45 12.45 -2.37
C SER A 24 13.65 13.75 -2.37
N GLU A 25 13.50 14.34 -3.53
CA GLU A 25 12.57 15.45 -3.82
C GLU A 25 11.29 14.93 -4.48
N ASP A 26 10.94 13.67 -4.23
CA ASP A 26 9.82 13.03 -4.89
C ASP A 26 8.49 13.67 -4.51
N VAL A 27 7.69 13.95 -5.52
CA VAL A 27 6.30 14.40 -5.38
C VAL A 27 5.41 13.36 -6.03
N MET A 28 4.54 12.74 -5.24
CA MET A 28 3.67 11.67 -5.67
C MET A 28 2.25 12.17 -5.93
N LEU A 29 1.75 11.93 -7.14
CA LEU A 29 0.34 12.10 -7.48
C LEU A 29 -0.44 10.85 -7.08
N GLN A 30 -1.52 10.99 -6.32
CA GLN A 30 -2.56 9.98 -6.27
C GLN A 30 -3.39 10.05 -7.55
N GLY A 31 -3.29 9.03 -8.41
CA GLY A 31 -3.84 9.03 -9.75
C GLY A 31 -5.35 8.72 -9.85
N PHE A 32 -6.09 8.69 -8.74
CA PHE A 32 -7.50 8.27 -8.73
C PHE A 32 -8.29 8.80 -7.53
N TYR A 33 -9.62 8.70 -7.63
CA TYR A 33 -10.61 8.86 -6.55
C TYR A 33 -11.67 7.76 -6.64
N TRP A 34 -12.50 7.63 -5.61
CA TRP A 34 -13.52 6.59 -5.50
C TRP A 34 -14.45 6.47 -6.72
N ASN A 35 -14.77 7.54 -7.39
CA ASN A 35 -15.72 7.57 -8.51
C ASN A 35 -15.09 8.09 -9.81
N SER A 36 -13.78 7.94 -9.96
CA SER A 36 -13.04 8.53 -11.07
C SER A 36 -12.67 7.57 -12.20
N GLN A 37 -13.19 6.34 -12.19
CA GLN A 37 -12.81 5.28 -13.16
C GLN A 37 -12.89 5.74 -14.61
N LYS A 38 -13.89 6.56 -14.93
CA LYS A 38 -14.07 7.12 -16.28
C LYS A 38 -13.11 8.27 -16.61
N GLN A 39 -12.58 8.95 -15.60
CA GLN A 39 -11.70 10.11 -15.74
C GLN A 39 -10.22 9.74 -15.54
N THR A 40 -9.93 8.71 -14.77
CA THR A 40 -8.58 8.29 -14.38
C THR A 40 -8.31 6.80 -14.66
N GLY A 41 -9.09 6.17 -15.56
CA GLY A 41 -8.75 4.84 -16.07
C GLY A 41 -7.41 4.86 -16.80
N TRP A 42 -6.86 3.68 -17.06
CA TRP A 42 -5.49 3.55 -17.62
C TRP A 42 -5.30 4.33 -18.91
N THR A 43 -6.27 4.28 -19.82
CA THR A 43 -6.21 5.03 -21.11
C THR A 43 -6.26 6.53 -20.90
N GLN A 44 -7.08 7.03 -19.98
CA GLN A 44 -7.21 8.45 -19.67
C GLN A 44 -5.94 9.00 -19.03
N LEU A 45 -5.35 8.27 -18.09
CA LEU A 45 -4.06 8.65 -17.49
C LEU A 45 -2.94 8.64 -18.53
N THR A 46 -2.93 7.66 -19.45
CA THR A 46 -1.94 7.58 -20.53
C THR A 46 -1.96 8.85 -21.39
N GLN A 47 -3.13 9.41 -21.67
CA GLN A 47 -3.27 10.66 -22.43
C GLN A 47 -2.75 11.89 -21.69
N ARG A 48 -2.58 11.81 -20.36
CA ARG A 48 -2.15 12.91 -19.49
C ARG A 48 -0.71 12.77 -18.98
N VAL A 49 0.04 11.79 -19.45
CA VAL A 49 1.40 11.52 -18.96
C VAL A 49 2.32 12.74 -19.14
N ASP A 50 2.19 13.48 -20.25
CA ASP A 50 2.99 14.68 -20.48
C ASP A 50 2.68 15.80 -19.46
N GLU A 51 1.42 15.96 -19.09
CA GLU A 51 1.00 16.92 -18.07
C GLU A 51 1.49 16.48 -16.67
N ILE A 52 1.28 15.22 -16.32
CA ILE A 52 1.66 14.64 -15.02
C ILE A 52 3.18 14.78 -14.80
N SER A 53 3.97 14.43 -15.80
CA SER A 53 5.44 14.42 -15.70
C SER A 53 6.08 15.81 -15.52
N GLN A 54 5.34 16.88 -15.73
CA GLN A 54 5.83 18.25 -15.50
C GLN A 54 5.96 18.60 -14.03
N THR A 55 5.21 17.91 -13.16
CA THR A 55 5.14 18.23 -11.73
C THR A 55 5.43 17.05 -10.84
N PHE A 56 5.05 15.83 -11.26
CA PHE A 56 5.12 14.64 -10.46
C PHE A 56 6.16 13.68 -11.03
N ASN A 57 6.96 13.08 -10.17
CA ASN A 57 7.93 12.04 -10.52
C ASN A 57 7.53 10.67 -9.97
N LEU A 58 6.43 10.61 -9.19
CA LEU A 58 5.77 9.39 -8.76
C LEU A 58 4.27 9.47 -9.02
N VAL A 59 3.65 8.34 -9.36
CA VAL A 59 2.19 8.21 -9.46
C VAL A 59 1.75 6.95 -8.70
N TRP A 60 0.86 7.10 -7.73
CA TRP A 60 0.19 6.00 -7.05
C TRP A 60 -1.09 5.68 -7.82
N LEU A 61 -1.17 4.47 -8.37
CA LEU A 61 -2.33 3.92 -9.07
C LEU A 61 -3.21 3.11 -8.10
N PRO A 62 -4.54 3.06 -8.33
CA PRO A 62 -5.46 2.26 -7.53
C PRO A 62 -5.17 0.75 -7.67
N PRO A 63 -5.76 -0.11 -6.80
CA PRO A 63 -5.64 -1.55 -6.95
C PRO A 63 -6.01 -1.99 -8.35
N SER A 64 -5.10 -2.68 -9.02
CA SER A 64 -5.23 -3.04 -10.43
C SER A 64 -5.76 -4.45 -10.67
N ALA A 65 -5.83 -5.27 -9.60
CA ALA A 65 -6.32 -6.65 -9.70
C ALA A 65 -7.85 -6.71 -9.91
N SER A 66 -8.30 -7.78 -10.55
CA SER A 66 -9.73 -8.15 -10.60
C SER A 66 -10.32 -8.24 -9.20
N ALA A 67 -11.48 -7.64 -9.00
CA ALA A 67 -12.07 -7.47 -7.68
C ALA A 67 -13.56 -7.80 -7.64
N GLU A 68 -14.10 -7.95 -6.43
CA GLU A 68 -15.54 -8.12 -6.22
C GLU A 68 -16.31 -6.94 -6.81
N GLY A 69 -17.49 -7.20 -7.38
CA GLY A 69 -18.28 -6.18 -8.09
C GLY A 69 -18.02 -6.11 -9.59
N GLY A 70 -17.02 -6.86 -10.09
CA GLY A 70 -16.75 -7.04 -11.50
C GLY A 70 -15.73 -6.08 -12.09
N ASP A 71 -15.23 -6.45 -13.27
CA ASP A 71 -14.08 -5.82 -13.94
C ASP A 71 -14.50 -4.99 -15.16
N ALA A 72 -15.77 -4.61 -15.27
CA ALA A 72 -16.23 -3.77 -16.36
C ALA A 72 -15.53 -2.41 -16.35
N VAL A 73 -14.84 -2.06 -17.42
CA VAL A 73 -14.15 -0.79 -17.58
C VAL A 73 -15.11 0.38 -17.37
N GLY A 74 -14.74 1.31 -16.50
CA GLY A 74 -15.60 2.42 -16.10
C GLY A 74 -16.74 2.05 -15.13
N GLY A 75 -16.71 0.84 -14.56
CA GLY A 75 -17.60 0.39 -13.48
C GLY A 75 -17.38 1.14 -12.17
N SER A 76 -18.16 0.77 -11.14
CA SER A 76 -18.12 1.43 -9.83
C SER A 76 -17.16 0.77 -8.81
N ASN A 77 -16.60 -0.38 -9.14
CA ASN A 77 -15.64 -1.06 -8.30
C ASN A 77 -14.30 -0.31 -8.29
N VAL A 78 -13.67 -0.22 -7.13
CA VAL A 78 -12.39 0.50 -6.96
C VAL A 78 -11.20 -0.45 -6.80
N GLY A 79 -11.46 -1.73 -6.48
CA GLY A 79 -10.42 -2.76 -6.39
C GLY A 79 -10.03 -3.20 -4.98
N TYR A 80 -10.58 -2.58 -3.93
CA TYR A 80 -10.19 -2.88 -2.53
C TYR A 80 -10.74 -4.19 -1.96
N HIS A 81 -11.50 -4.98 -2.76
CA HIS A 81 -11.86 -6.37 -2.47
C HIS A 81 -11.30 -7.29 -3.56
N PRO A 82 -9.96 -7.48 -3.62
CA PRO A 82 -9.34 -8.23 -4.70
C PRO A 82 -9.81 -9.70 -4.70
N ARG A 83 -10.14 -10.18 -5.88
CA ARG A 83 -10.62 -11.55 -6.11
C ARG A 83 -9.57 -12.42 -6.79
N GLN A 84 -8.86 -11.86 -7.77
CA GLN A 84 -7.87 -12.56 -8.58
C GLN A 84 -6.62 -11.70 -8.75
N TRP A 85 -5.58 -11.96 -7.97
CA TRP A 85 -4.34 -11.18 -8.03
C TRP A 85 -3.61 -11.30 -9.37
N ASN A 86 -3.69 -12.49 -10.02
CA ASN A 86 -3.06 -12.73 -11.30
C ASN A 86 -3.87 -12.22 -12.51
N ASN A 87 -5.01 -11.56 -12.28
CA ASN A 87 -5.82 -10.93 -13.31
C ASN A 87 -5.85 -9.40 -13.10
N GLN A 88 -5.16 -8.68 -13.99
CA GLN A 88 -5.04 -7.21 -13.92
C GLN A 88 -6.03 -6.51 -14.89
N ASN A 89 -7.09 -7.18 -15.29
CA ASN A 89 -8.26 -6.53 -15.90
C ASN A 89 -9.19 -6.06 -14.77
N SER A 90 -9.51 -4.78 -14.77
CA SER A 90 -10.30 -4.15 -13.71
C SER A 90 -11.18 -3.03 -14.26
N CYS A 91 -11.96 -2.39 -13.40
CA CYS A 91 -12.76 -1.23 -13.77
C CYS A 91 -11.92 -0.03 -14.27
N TRP A 92 -10.62 -0.03 -14.03
CA TRP A 92 -9.69 1.00 -14.49
C TRP A 92 -9.18 0.79 -15.92
N GLY A 93 -9.28 -0.42 -16.44
CA GLY A 93 -8.83 -0.77 -17.79
C GLY A 93 -8.33 -2.21 -17.87
N THR A 94 -7.85 -2.57 -19.05
CA THR A 94 -7.27 -3.91 -19.28
C THR A 94 -5.82 -3.99 -18.80
N ALA A 95 -5.31 -5.20 -18.60
CA ALA A 95 -3.90 -5.46 -18.32
C ALA A 95 -2.96 -4.86 -19.40
N SER A 96 -3.41 -4.82 -20.66
CA SER A 96 -2.66 -4.21 -21.76
C SER A 96 -2.60 -2.68 -21.62
N ASP A 97 -3.71 -2.04 -21.25
CA ASP A 97 -3.77 -0.60 -21.03
C ASP A 97 -2.87 -0.20 -19.84
N LEU A 98 -2.86 -1.01 -18.78
CA LEU A 98 -1.99 -0.81 -17.62
C LEU A 98 -0.51 -0.84 -18.01
N ARG A 99 -0.08 -1.84 -18.78
CA ARG A 99 1.31 -1.91 -19.29
C ARG A 99 1.66 -0.69 -20.14
N THR A 100 0.73 -0.26 -20.97
CA THR A 100 0.90 0.94 -21.82
C THR A 100 1.08 2.19 -20.98
N LEU A 101 0.25 2.37 -19.95
CA LEU A 101 0.35 3.48 -19.01
C LEU A 101 1.70 3.50 -18.29
N ILE A 102 2.10 2.39 -17.67
CA ILE A 102 3.35 2.31 -16.92
C ILE A 102 4.55 2.57 -17.84
N SER A 103 4.56 2.00 -19.03
CA SER A 103 5.61 2.25 -20.03
C SER A 103 5.68 3.74 -20.46
N ALA A 104 4.53 4.40 -20.62
CA ALA A 104 4.47 5.81 -20.95
C ALA A 104 4.98 6.70 -19.80
N MET A 105 4.62 6.35 -18.54
CA MET A 105 5.15 7.03 -17.35
C MET A 105 6.67 6.90 -17.27
N HIS A 106 7.21 5.70 -17.43
CA HIS A 106 8.66 5.44 -17.41
C HIS A 106 9.40 6.20 -18.51
N ALA A 107 8.81 6.33 -19.71
CA ALA A 107 9.40 7.11 -20.81
C ALA A 107 9.55 8.60 -20.47
N LYS A 108 8.83 9.10 -19.46
CA LYS A 108 8.91 10.47 -18.93
C LYS A 108 9.65 10.56 -17.59
N GLY A 109 10.26 9.47 -17.12
CA GLY A 109 10.95 9.43 -15.85
C GLY A 109 10.05 9.37 -14.61
N VAL A 110 8.75 9.13 -14.80
CA VAL A 110 7.79 8.99 -13.70
C VAL A 110 7.74 7.52 -13.27
N LYS A 111 7.93 7.27 -11.97
CA LYS A 111 7.81 5.93 -11.38
C LYS A 111 6.36 5.66 -10.94
N VAL A 112 5.98 4.40 -10.94
CA VAL A 112 4.60 3.98 -10.67
C VAL A 112 4.52 3.11 -9.43
N ILE A 113 3.68 3.51 -8.48
CA ILE A 113 3.44 2.86 -7.20
C ILE A 113 2.11 2.11 -7.28
N ALA A 114 2.15 0.79 -7.04
CA ALA A 114 0.94 -0.03 -6.97
C ALA A 114 0.27 0.08 -5.61
N ASP A 115 -1.06 0.09 -5.60
CA ASP A 115 -1.86 -0.11 -4.40
C ASP A 115 -2.02 -1.62 -4.14
N ILE A 116 -1.50 -2.08 -3.02
CA ILE A 116 -1.36 -3.49 -2.66
C ILE A 116 -2.33 -3.85 -1.55
N VAL A 117 -3.39 -4.56 -1.92
CA VAL A 117 -4.41 -5.06 -0.98
C VAL A 117 -4.12 -6.52 -0.70
N ILE A 118 -3.50 -6.77 0.45
CA ILE A 118 -3.09 -8.11 0.89
C ILE A 118 -3.54 -8.47 2.31
N ASN A 119 -4.13 -7.52 3.04
CA ASN A 119 -4.75 -7.83 4.32
C ASN A 119 -5.84 -8.88 4.15
N HIS A 120 -6.65 -8.71 3.13
CA HIS A 120 -7.83 -9.52 2.88
C HIS A 120 -8.01 -9.83 1.39
N ARG A 121 -8.86 -10.83 1.12
CA ARG A 121 -9.20 -11.24 -0.24
C ARG A 121 -10.66 -11.73 -0.33
N ALA A 122 -11.36 -11.33 -1.37
CA ALA A 122 -12.69 -11.85 -1.67
C ALA A 122 -12.60 -13.25 -2.33
N GLY A 123 -13.54 -14.13 -2.00
CA GLY A 123 -13.72 -15.37 -2.75
C GLY A 123 -14.29 -15.12 -4.13
N ASP A 124 -14.15 -16.09 -5.04
CA ASP A 124 -14.61 -15.94 -6.42
C ASP A 124 -16.15 -15.95 -6.54
N THR A 125 -16.79 -16.96 -5.98
CA THR A 125 -18.25 -17.12 -5.99
C THR A 125 -18.85 -17.37 -4.60
N GLY A 126 -18.04 -17.30 -3.57
CA GLY A 126 -18.41 -17.50 -2.17
C GLY A 126 -17.35 -16.97 -1.23
N TRP A 127 -17.45 -17.32 0.04
CA TRP A 127 -16.60 -16.69 1.06
C TRP A 127 -15.15 -17.20 1.04
N GLY A 128 -14.91 -18.50 0.86
CA GLY A 128 -13.59 -19.10 1.02
C GLY A 128 -13.05 -19.80 -0.25
N ASN A 129 -13.69 -19.63 -1.40
CA ASN A 129 -13.26 -20.25 -2.64
C ASN A 129 -12.38 -19.31 -3.47
N PHE A 130 -11.16 -19.10 -3.03
CA PHE A 130 -10.22 -18.28 -3.78
C PHE A 130 -9.88 -18.91 -5.13
N THR A 131 -9.70 -18.05 -6.15
CA THR A 131 -9.13 -18.49 -7.42
C THR A 131 -7.67 -18.88 -7.25
N LYS A 132 -7.21 -19.75 -8.13
CA LYS A 132 -5.80 -20.09 -8.22
C LYS A 132 -5.02 -18.91 -8.80
N ASP A 133 -3.92 -18.55 -8.17
CA ASP A 133 -2.99 -17.57 -8.65
C ASP A 133 -1.88 -18.24 -9.45
N ASP A 134 -1.78 -17.90 -10.72
CA ASP A 134 -0.71 -18.37 -11.61
C ASP A 134 0.10 -17.16 -12.07
N PHE A 135 1.26 -16.99 -11.46
CA PHE A 135 2.21 -15.91 -11.77
C PHE A 135 3.34 -16.37 -12.72
N GLY A 136 3.11 -17.45 -13.49
CA GLY A 136 4.09 -17.98 -14.42
C GLY A 136 5.37 -18.42 -13.72
N THR A 137 6.51 -17.85 -14.12
CA THR A 137 7.82 -18.21 -13.55
C THR A 137 8.00 -17.82 -12.07
N TYR A 138 7.14 -16.98 -11.53
CA TYR A 138 7.19 -16.57 -10.12
C TYR A 138 6.48 -17.54 -9.18
N GLY A 139 5.68 -18.47 -9.72
CA GLY A 139 5.03 -19.52 -8.96
C GLY A 139 3.53 -19.60 -9.19
N THR A 140 2.95 -20.64 -8.62
CA THR A 140 1.51 -20.90 -8.68
C THR A 140 1.01 -21.28 -7.29
N TYR A 141 -0.04 -20.60 -6.83
CA TYR A 141 -0.56 -20.73 -5.46
C TYR A 141 -2.08 -20.95 -5.47
N GLN A 142 -2.58 -21.62 -4.46
CA GLN A 142 -4.00 -21.84 -4.23
C GLN A 142 -4.30 -21.62 -2.74
N LEU A 143 -4.74 -20.43 -2.39
CA LEU A 143 -5.24 -20.17 -1.04
C LEU A 143 -6.53 -20.96 -0.80
N THR A 144 -6.73 -21.35 0.45
CA THR A 144 -7.90 -22.08 0.94
C THR A 144 -8.30 -21.51 2.29
N THR A 145 -9.34 -22.05 2.92
CA THR A 145 -9.75 -21.66 4.28
C THR A 145 -8.68 -21.93 5.34
N ASP A 146 -7.66 -22.75 5.05
CA ASP A 146 -6.52 -22.94 5.96
C ASP A 146 -5.59 -21.72 6.03
N HIS A 147 -5.77 -20.75 5.12
CA HIS A 147 -4.99 -19.52 5.01
C HIS A 147 -5.80 -18.26 5.39
N ILE A 148 -7.05 -18.45 5.86
CA ILE A 148 -7.92 -17.38 6.40
C ILE A 148 -7.71 -17.32 7.90
N CYS A 149 -7.61 -16.13 8.45
CA CYS A 149 -7.47 -15.91 9.90
C CYS A 149 -8.61 -16.56 10.68
N ALA A 150 -8.30 -17.21 11.80
CA ALA A 150 -9.29 -17.95 12.61
C ALA A 150 -10.34 -17.02 13.24
N ASN A 151 -10.02 -15.74 13.43
CA ASN A 151 -10.94 -14.71 13.95
C ASN A 151 -11.67 -13.93 12.86
N ASP A 152 -11.51 -14.29 11.57
CA ASP A 152 -12.28 -13.74 10.47
C ASP A 152 -13.79 -14.00 10.64
N GLU A 153 -14.64 -13.11 10.11
CA GLU A 153 -16.09 -13.21 10.22
C GLU A 153 -16.69 -14.46 9.54
N ILE A 154 -15.96 -15.13 8.66
CA ILE A 154 -16.39 -16.44 8.10
C ILE A 154 -16.65 -17.47 9.22
N ASN A 155 -15.98 -17.34 10.36
CA ASN A 155 -16.18 -18.22 11.51
C ASN A 155 -17.31 -17.76 12.45
N THR A 156 -17.81 -16.53 12.31
CA THR A 156 -18.79 -15.94 13.22
C THR A 156 -20.08 -15.52 12.55
N ASP A 157 -20.07 -15.21 11.25
CA ASP A 157 -21.22 -14.82 10.49
C ASP A 157 -21.86 -16.02 9.77
N LYS A 158 -23.09 -16.36 10.21
CA LYS A 158 -23.85 -17.48 9.62
C LYS A 158 -24.26 -17.24 8.18
N SER A 159 -24.20 -16.01 7.67
CA SER A 159 -24.47 -15.71 6.25
C SER A 159 -23.42 -16.32 5.32
N ALA A 160 -22.26 -16.71 5.86
CA ALA A 160 -21.25 -17.49 5.13
C ALA A 160 -21.75 -18.88 4.67
N GLY A 161 -22.89 -19.35 5.20
CA GLY A 161 -23.54 -20.57 4.75
C GLY A 161 -22.64 -21.82 4.89
N ALA A 162 -22.32 -22.49 3.77
CA ALA A 162 -21.44 -23.66 3.78
C ALA A 162 -19.99 -23.36 4.20
N TRP A 163 -19.58 -22.10 4.18
CA TRP A 163 -18.25 -21.66 4.58
C TRP A 163 -18.14 -21.31 6.07
N TYR A 164 -19.27 -21.23 6.78
CA TYR A 164 -19.30 -20.91 8.21
C TYR A 164 -18.42 -21.86 9.02
N GLY A 165 -17.53 -21.34 9.84
CA GLY A 165 -16.66 -22.12 10.71
C GLY A 165 -15.53 -22.85 9.99
N THR A 166 -15.15 -22.45 8.77
CA THR A 166 -14.17 -23.18 7.97
C THR A 166 -12.77 -22.58 7.99
N ALA A 167 -12.58 -21.35 8.44
CA ALA A 167 -11.25 -20.74 8.56
C ALA A 167 -10.41 -21.41 9.66
N LYS A 168 -9.14 -21.71 9.34
CA LYS A 168 -8.24 -22.50 10.19
C LYS A 168 -6.84 -21.90 10.34
N GLY A 169 -6.56 -20.75 9.78
CA GLY A 169 -5.31 -20.02 9.96
C GLY A 169 -5.09 -19.60 11.41
N ALA A 170 -4.00 -18.94 11.71
CA ALA A 170 -3.82 -18.26 12.98
C ALA A 170 -4.76 -17.04 13.10
N ASN A 171 -4.87 -16.43 14.27
CA ASN A 171 -5.56 -15.14 14.40
C ASN A 171 -4.77 -14.05 13.70
N ASP A 172 -5.48 -12.98 13.31
CA ASP A 172 -4.85 -11.75 12.85
C ASP A 172 -3.75 -11.29 13.78
N THR A 173 -2.70 -10.76 13.20
CA THR A 173 -1.58 -10.18 13.94
C THR A 173 -1.74 -8.67 14.14
N GLY A 174 -2.84 -8.11 13.64
CA GLY A 174 -3.26 -6.73 13.76
C GLY A 174 -4.76 -6.61 14.07
N GLU A 175 -5.42 -5.63 13.49
CA GLU A 175 -6.85 -5.38 13.65
C GLU A 175 -7.65 -6.29 12.70
N ASN A 176 -8.66 -6.99 13.21
CA ASN A 176 -9.61 -7.75 12.38
C ASN A 176 -10.45 -6.82 11.51
N TRP A 177 -10.67 -7.17 10.26
CA TRP A 177 -11.47 -6.40 9.32
C TRP A 177 -12.60 -7.24 8.72
N ASN A 178 -13.84 -6.76 8.84
CA ASN A 178 -15.03 -7.47 8.39
C ASN A 178 -15.48 -6.95 7.01
N GLY A 179 -15.05 -7.55 5.94
CA GLY A 179 -15.44 -7.12 4.59
C GLY A 179 -15.06 -8.10 3.50
N ALA A 180 -13.92 -8.76 3.68
CA ALA A 180 -13.47 -9.90 2.88
C ALA A 180 -12.60 -10.77 3.79
N ARG A 181 -12.03 -11.86 3.29
CA ARG A 181 -11.34 -12.86 4.14
C ARG A 181 -9.96 -12.37 4.50
N ASP A 182 -9.74 -12.11 5.79
CA ASP A 182 -8.44 -11.74 6.35
C ASP A 182 -7.45 -12.88 6.16
N LEU A 183 -6.29 -12.59 5.59
CA LEU A 183 -5.28 -13.58 5.25
C LEU A 183 -4.30 -13.78 6.41
N ASP A 184 -4.02 -15.04 6.72
CA ASP A 184 -3.04 -15.40 7.75
C ASP A 184 -1.60 -15.17 7.27
N HIS A 185 -1.07 -13.97 7.52
CA HIS A 185 0.32 -13.64 7.19
C HIS A 185 1.36 -14.41 8.00
N THR A 186 0.97 -15.15 9.06
CA THR A 186 1.90 -16.05 9.76
C THR A 186 2.20 -17.30 8.94
N SER A 187 1.34 -17.65 7.97
CA SER A 187 1.52 -18.77 7.08
C SER A 187 2.65 -18.51 6.08
N PRO A 188 3.70 -19.34 6.03
CA PRO A 188 4.73 -19.23 5.01
C PRO A 188 4.18 -19.36 3.57
N TYR A 189 3.06 -20.06 3.40
CA TYR A 189 2.42 -20.22 2.10
C TYR A 189 1.78 -18.91 1.62
N VAL A 190 1.08 -18.18 2.52
CA VAL A 190 0.55 -16.84 2.23
C VAL A 190 1.69 -15.86 1.92
N GLN A 191 2.78 -15.91 2.72
CA GLN A 191 3.94 -15.05 2.46
C GLN A 191 4.54 -15.31 1.07
N GLN A 192 4.70 -16.57 0.67
CA GLN A 192 5.23 -16.93 -0.65
C GLN A 192 4.30 -16.49 -1.80
N ASP A 193 3.00 -16.60 -1.63
CA ASP A 193 1.99 -16.15 -2.60
C ASP A 193 2.08 -14.62 -2.77
N VAL A 194 2.08 -13.86 -1.68
CA VAL A 194 2.24 -12.40 -1.72
C VAL A 194 3.57 -11.99 -2.35
N GLU A 195 4.68 -12.63 -1.98
CA GLU A 195 5.98 -12.33 -2.59
C GLU A 195 5.98 -12.60 -4.10
N ALA A 196 5.38 -13.70 -4.54
CA ALA A 196 5.27 -14.04 -5.95
C ALA A 196 4.41 -13.01 -6.70
N TYR A 197 3.28 -12.59 -6.11
CA TYR A 197 2.42 -11.54 -6.63
C TYR A 197 3.18 -10.23 -6.85
N LEU A 198 3.89 -9.75 -5.84
CA LEU A 198 4.64 -8.50 -5.92
C LEU A 198 5.80 -8.57 -6.94
N LYS A 199 6.56 -9.68 -6.95
CA LYS A 199 7.61 -9.92 -7.94
C LYS A 199 7.05 -9.95 -9.38
N TRP A 200 5.89 -10.56 -9.55
CA TRP A 200 5.18 -10.62 -10.83
C TRP A 200 4.70 -9.23 -11.27
N LEU A 201 4.12 -8.43 -10.38
CA LEU A 201 3.72 -7.05 -10.68
C LEU A 201 4.92 -6.21 -11.11
N HIS A 202 6.06 -6.34 -10.44
CA HIS A 202 7.28 -5.65 -10.82
C HIS A 202 7.79 -6.13 -12.19
N GLY A 203 7.92 -7.46 -12.38
CA GLY A 203 8.51 -8.03 -13.58
C GLY A 203 7.65 -7.94 -14.84
N GLU A 204 6.32 -8.12 -14.71
CA GLU A 204 5.40 -8.19 -15.84
C GLU A 204 4.73 -6.86 -16.17
N PHE A 205 4.58 -5.97 -15.19
CA PHE A 205 3.91 -4.67 -15.39
C PHE A 205 4.87 -3.50 -15.24
N GLY A 206 5.96 -3.66 -14.50
CA GLY A 206 6.95 -2.60 -14.29
C GLY A 206 6.64 -1.66 -13.13
N TYR A 207 5.82 -2.08 -12.16
CA TYR A 207 5.64 -1.28 -10.96
C TYR A 207 6.95 -1.07 -10.20
N ASP A 208 7.19 0.14 -9.72
CA ASP A 208 8.43 0.53 -9.06
C ASP A 208 8.35 0.42 -7.53
N GLY A 209 7.16 0.39 -6.97
CA GLY A 209 7.00 0.39 -5.53
C GLY A 209 5.57 0.10 -5.08
N TRP A 210 5.36 0.13 -3.77
CA TRP A 210 4.16 -0.36 -3.12
C TRP A 210 3.55 0.67 -2.17
N ARG A 211 2.23 0.87 -2.26
CA ARG A 211 1.40 1.39 -1.18
C ARG A 211 0.62 0.22 -0.59
N TYR A 212 0.88 -0.14 0.64
CA TYR A 212 0.16 -1.20 1.34
C TYR A 212 -1.12 -0.65 1.95
N ASP A 213 -2.24 -1.22 1.49
CA ASP A 213 -3.58 -0.93 1.97
C ASP A 213 -3.80 -1.53 3.36
N TYR A 214 -4.57 -0.84 4.21
CA TYR A 214 -5.04 -1.31 5.52
C TYR A 214 -4.00 -2.09 6.32
N CYS A 215 -2.77 -1.59 6.39
CA CYS A 215 -1.67 -2.30 7.04
C CYS A 215 -1.76 -2.32 8.59
N LYS A 216 -2.87 -1.88 9.18
CA LYS A 216 -3.23 -2.15 10.57
C LYS A 216 -3.73 -3.58 10.80
N GLY A 217 -4.20 -4.27 9.78
CA GLY A 217 -4.75 -5.62 9.90
C GLY A 217 -3.70 -6.70 10.10
N TYR A 218 -2.41 -6.40 9.88
CA TYR A 218 -1.33 -7.37 10.09
C TYR A 218 -0.05 -6.69 10.59
N ASP A 219 0.80 -7.48 11.28
CA ASP A 219 2.06 -6.97 11.85
C ASP A 219 2.98 -6.39 10.76
N GLY A 220 3.52 -5.20 11.01
CA GLY A 220 4.43 -4.48 10.09
C GLY A 220 5.65 -5.29 9.65
N LYS A 221 6.07 -6.31 10.42
CA LYS A 221 7.17 -7.21 10.06
C LYS A 221 6.94 -7.91 8.71
N TYR A 222 5.68 -8.19 8.34
CA TYR A 222 5.37 -8.83 7.05
C TYR A 222 5.61 -7.88 5.88
N VAL A 223 5.30 -6.59 6.03
CA VAL A 223 5.71 -5.56 5.06
C VAL A 223 7.23 -5.56 4.91
N GLY A 224 7.97 -5.65 6.01
CA GLY A 224 9.43 -5.79 5.99
C GLY A 224 9.90 -7.01 5.20
N ILE A 225 9.29 -8.18 5.40
CA ILE A 225 9.58 -9.42 4.66
C ILE A 225 9.34 -9.21 3.15
N TYR A 226 8.18 -8.68 2.77
CA TYR A 226 7.82 -8.46 1.36
C TYR A 226 8.73 -7.45 0.68
N ASN A 227 9.09 -6.37 1.36
CA ASN A 227 10.02 -5.38 0.84
C ASN A 227 11.44 -5.93 0.70
N ALA A 228 11.90 -6.75 1.65
CA ALA A 228 13.19 -7.43 1.55
C ALA A 228 13.24 -8.41 0.35
N ALA A 229 12.12 -9.01 -0.02
CA ALA A 229 12.02 -9.93 -1.15
C ALA A 229 11.89 -9.24 -2.52
N THR A 230 11.39 -7.99 -2.56
CA THR A 230 11.00 -7.29 -3.80
C THR A 230 11.81 -6.02 -4.08
N HIS A 231 12.48 -5.45 -3.08
CA HIS A 231 13.33 -4.27 -3.18
C HIS A 231 12.67 -3.08 -3.91
N PRO A 232 11.48 -2.62 -3.51
CA PRO A 232 10.80 -1.53 -4.18
C PRO A 232 11.60 -0.21 -4.08
N TYR A 233 11.44 0.65 -5.09
CA TYR A 233 11.99 2.01 -5.05
C TYR A 233 11.41 2.81 -3.87
N LEU A 234 10.10 2.69 -3.66
CA LEU A 234 9.37 3.31 -2.55
C LEU A 234 8.35 2.32 -2.00
N SER A 235 8.27 2.26 -0.68
CA SER A 235 7.20 1.56 0.04
C SER A 235 6.55 2.52 1.03
N VAL A 236 5.23 2.56 1.04
CA VAL A 236 4.44 3.33 2.02
C VAL A 236 3.28 2.50 2.53
N GLY A 237 3.07 2.50 3.85
CA GLY A 237 1.92 1.83 4.47
C GLY A 237 0.82 2.81 4.85
N GLU A 238 -0.42 2.39 4.63
CA GLU A 238 -1.58 3.06 5.18
C GLU A 238 -1.82 2.60 6.61
N TYR A 239 -0.95 3.04 7.53
CA TYR A 239 -1.19 2.85 8.95
C TYR A 239 -2.01 4.02 9.47
N TRP A 240 -3.34 3.92 9.34
CA TRP A 240 -4.26 5.01 9.63
C TRP A 240 -4.40 5.26 11.12
N ASP A 241 -3.53 6.08 11.65
CA ASP A 241 -3.54 6.50 13.05
C ASP A 241 -3.12 7.97 13.18
N GLY A 242 -3.89 8.74 13.98
CA GLY A 242 -3.57 10.13 14.27
C GLY A 242 -2.48 10.32 15.33
N GLY A 243 -2.04 9.24 15.96
CA GLY A 243 -1.02 9.24 16.99
C GLY A 243 0.39 9.01 16.43
N TYR A 244 1.35 9.77 16.92
CA TYR A 244 2.76 9.59 16.56
C TYR A 244 3.31 8.22 16.95
N ASP A 245 3.09 7.80 18.22
CA ASP A 245 3.70 6.55 18.74
C ASP A 245 3.23 5.28 18.00
N PRO A 246 1.95 5.09 17.66
CA PRO A 246 1.51 3.95 16.87
C PRO A 246 2.14 3.88 15.48
N VAL A 247 2.21 5.02 14.77
CA VAL A 247 2.82 5.08 13.43
C VAL A 247 4.33 4.81 13.51
N ALA A 248 5.02 5.37 14.51
CA ALA A 248 6.44 5.11 14.75
C ALA A 248 6.70 3.62 15.05
N ALA A 249 5.88 3.01 15.90
CA ALA A 249 5.99 1.60 16.24
C ALA A 249 5.79 0.69 15.00
N TRP A 250 4.85 1.04 14.13
CA TRP A 250 4.65 0.31 12.89
C TRP A 250 5.87 0.42 11.94
N ILE A 251 6.43 1.63 11.77
CA ILE A 251 7.65 1.82 10.98
C ILE A 251 8.80 0.94 11.52
N GLU A 252 8.99 0.91 12.85
CA GLU A 252 10.00 0.04 13.47
C GLU A 252 9.71 -1.44 13.21
N ALA A 253 8.44 -1.86 13.31
CA ALA A 253 8.04 -3.24 13.05
C ALA A 253 8.36 -3.69 11.62
N THR A 254 8.31 -2.78 10.63
CA THR A 254 8.75 -3.10 9.25
C THR A 254 10.27 -3.29 9.12
N GLY A 255 11.03 -3.14 10.21
CA GLY A 255 12.50 -3.05 10.15
C GLY A 255 12.97 -1.78 9.44
N ARG A 256 12.16 -0.73 9.46
CA ARG A 256 12.37 0.53 8.74
C ARG A 256 12.47 0.37 7.22
N GLN A 257 11.83 -0.65 6.68
CA GLN A 257 11.79 -0.91 5.24
C GLN A 257 10.58 -0.28 4.55
N SER A 258 9.71 0.42 5.28
CA SER A 258 8.59 1.15 4.71
C SER A 258 8.46 2.53 5.36
N MET A 259 8.01 3.46 4.55
CA MET A 259 7.49 4.75 4.99
C MET A 259 6.02 4.58 5.43
N ALA A 260 5.45 5.59 6.10
CA ALA A 260 4.03 5.66 6.40
C ALA A 260 3.45 7.00 5.95
N PHE A 261 2.17 7.04 5.62
CA PHE A 261 1.45 8.30 5.50
C PHE A 261 1.43 9.02 6.84
N ASP A 262 1.82 10.30 6.84
CA ASP A 262 1.89 11.12 8.06
C ASP A 262 0.50 11.61 8.49
N PHE A 263 -0.38 10.66 8.84
CA PHE A 263 -1.69 10.96 9.43
C PHE A 263 -1.58 11.83 10.70
N PRO A 264 -0.58 11.68 11.58
CA PRO A 264 -0.41 12.57 12.71
C PRO A 264 -0.30 14.05 12.31
N SER A 265 0.51 14.38 11.28
CA SER A 265 0.59 15.76 10.77
C SER A 265 -0.72 16.20 10.12
N LYS A 266 -1.39 15.32 9.35
CA LYS A 266 -2.67 15.64 8.73
C LYS A 266 -3.72 16.01 9.77
N TYR A 267 -3.88 15.22 10.82
CA TYR A 267 -4.89 15.46 11.83
C TYR A 267 -4.54 16.63 12.75
N ALA A 268 -3.31 16.71 13.21
CA ALA A 268 -2.90 17.76 14.13
C ALA A 268 -2.88 19.17 13.48
N ALA A 269 -2.26 19.28 12.31
CA ALA A 269 -2.07 20.57 11.65
C ALA A 269 -3.16 20.89 10.64
N LEU A 270 -3.38 20.00 9.65
CA LEU A 270 -4.27 20.35 8.55
C LEU A 270 -5.74 20.31 8.98
N ASN A 271 -6.21 19.22 9.58
CA ASN A 271 -7.61 19.12 9.98
C ASN A 271 -7.96 20.01 11.16
N ASN A 272 -7.17 20.00 12.25
CA ASN A 272 -7.47 20.76 13.45
C ASN A 272 -7.00 22.21 13.39
N GLY A 273 -6.07 22.54 12.53
CA GLY A 273 -5.57 23.89 12.30
C GLY A 273 -6.27 24.56 11.12
N LEU A 274 -5.85 24.22 9.90
CA LEU A 274 -6.30 24.90 8.68
C LEU A 274 -7.80 24.68 8.41
N ALA A 275 -8.26 23.43 8.37
CA ALA A 275 -9.65 23.12 8.00
C ALA A 275 -10.68 23.72 8.97
N LYS A 276 -10.33 23.86 10.25
CA LYS A 276 -11.20 24.47 11.27
C LYS A 276 -10.97 25.98 11.47
N ASN A 277 -10.19 26.63 10.60
CA ASN A 277 -9.81 28.03 10.73
C ASN A 277 -9.20 28.39 12.11
N ASN A 278 -8.61 27.41 12.76
CA ASN A 278 -7.95 27.57 14.06
C ASN A 278 -6.43 27.54 13.89
N TYR A 279 -5.88 28.61 13.34
CA TYR A 279 -4.47 28.68 12.98
C TYR A 279 -3.52 28.55 14.19
N THR A 280 -3.99 28.80 15.40
CA THR A 280 -3.20 28.54 16.61
C THR A 280 -2.91 27.05 16.79
N ASN A 281 -3.77 26.18 16.29
CA ASN A 281 -3.57 24.74 16.32
C ASN A 281 -2.50 24.25 15.33
N MET A 282 -2.03 25.09 14.41
CA MET A 282 -0.85 24.78 13.60
C MET A 282 0.38 24.49 14.46
N SER A 283 0.46 25.11 15.65
CA SER A 283 1.50 24.80 16.62
C SER A 283 1.39 23.40 17.25
N TRP A 284 0.27 22.68 17.03
CA TRP A 284 0.08 21.30 17.49
C TRP A 284 0.88 20.28 16.68
N ILE A 285 1.50 20.70 15.59
CA ILE A 285 2.59 19.94 14.98
C ILE A 285 3.62 19.55 16.04
N GLU A 286 3.83 20.44 17.03
CA GLU A 286 4.54 20.12 18.26
C GLU A 286 3.55 19.76 19.37
N ASN A 287 3.63 18.56 19.90
CA ASN A 287 2.87 18.18 21.08
C ASN A 287 3.43 18.92 22.31
N LYS A 288 2.73 19.98 22.74
CA LYS A 288 3.14 20.83 23.86
C LYS A 288 3.20 20.08 25.20
N THR A 289 2.48 18.99 25.36
CA THR A 289 2.46 18.21 26.60
C THR A 289 3.71 17.34 26.75
N THR A 290 4.17 16.77 25.64
CA THR A 290 5.32 15.86 25.64
C THR A 290 6.58 16.47 25.05
N TRP A 291 6.50 17.71 24.52
CA TRP A 291 7.55 18.39 23.75
C TRP A 291 8.06 17.56 22.57
N ARG A 292 7.22 16.65 22.07
CA ARG A 292 7.48 15.86 20.88
C ARG A 292 6.70 16.43 19.70
N PRO A 293 7.27 16.48 18.50
CA PRO A 293 6.51 16.78 17.30
C PRO A 293 5.30 15.83 17.19
N ALA A 294 4.12 16.36 16.90
CA ALA A 294 2.93 15.54 16.70
C ALA A 294 3.01 14.75 15.39
N GLY A 295 3.65 15.32 14.35
CA GLY A 295 3.81 14.69 13.05
C GLY A 295 5.14 13.96 12.89
N MET A 296 5.14 12.90 12.07
CA MET A 296 6.34 12.13 11.77
C MET A 296 7.42 12.96 11.09
N ILE A 297 7.02 13.84 10.17
CA ILE A 297 7.92 14.71 9.40
C ILE A 297 8.75 15.65 10.28
N HIS A 298 8.23 16.01 11.46
CA HIS A 298 8.90 16.92 12.38
C HIS A 298 9.87 16.24 13.36
N HIS A 299 9.96 14.91 13.31
CA HIS A 299 10.82 14.14 14.21
C HIS A 299 12.05 13.62 13.48
N HIS A 300 13.25 14.00 13.93
CA HIS A 300 14.53 13.67 13.26
C HIS A 300 14.78 12.18 13.00
N ASN A 301 14.18 11.27 13.80
CA ASN A 301 14.31 9.81 13.61
C ASN A 301 13.36 9.26 12.55
N TYR A 302 12.27 10.00 12.20
CA TYR A 302 11.20 9.48 11.35
C TYR A 302 10.82 10.38 10.18
N ASN A 303 11.38 11.61 10.09
CA ASN A 303 11.10 12.52 8.98
C ASN A 303 11.34 11.88 7.61
N ARG A 304 12.34 11.01 7.51
CA ARG A 304 12.65 10.26 6.30
C ARG A 304 11.64 9.18 5.95
N TYR A 305 10.83 8.77 6.92
CA TYR A 305 9.80 7.74 6.77
C TYR A 305 8.39 8.32 6.67
N ALA A 306 8.27 9.65 6.58
CA ALA A 306 6.99 10.34 6.55
C ALA A 306 6.62 10.70 5.10
N ILE A 307 5.47 10.23 4.62
CA ILE A 307 4.84 10.77 3.42
C ILE A 307 3.75 11.73 3.86
N THR A 308 4.03 13.01 3.75
CA THR A 308 3.05 14.06 4.05
C THR A 308 2.04 14.17 2.93
N PHE A 309 0.78 14.43 3.27
CA PHE A 309 -0.30 14.58 2.30
C PHE A 309 -1.36 15.56 2.81
N VAL A 310 -2.05 16.21 1.90
CA VAL A 310 -3.15 17.13 2.22
C VAL A 310 -4.45 16.37 2.35
N ASP A 311 -4.73 15.51 1.38
CA ASP A 311 -5.94 14.71 1.30
C ASP A 311 -5.72 13.44 0.46
N ASN A 312 -6.60 12.45 0.59
CA ASN A 312 -6.60 11.25 -0.22
C ASN A 312 -8.05 10.81 -0.53
N HIS A 313 -8.20 9.69 -1.25
CA HIS A 313 -9.50 9.16 -1.67
C HIS A 313 -10.44 8.78 -0.52
N ASP A 314 -9.94 8.58 0.69
CA ASP A 314 -10.74 8.29 1.89
C ASP A 314 -10.97 9.53 2.74
N THR A 315 -9.93 10.32 3.00
CA THR A 315 -10.03 11.45 3.91
C THR A 315 -10.87 12.60 3.36
N TYR A 316 -11.06 12.73 2.05
CA TYR A 316 -11.94 13.77 1.47
C TYR A 316 -13.43 13.55 1.81
N ARG A 317 -13.81 12.38 2.29
CA ARG A 317 -15.19 12.06 2.73
C ARG A 317 -15.45 12.36 4.19
N ASP A 318 -14.41 12.55 4.98
CA ASP A 318 -14.54 12.91 6.38
C ASP A 318 -15.08 14.34 6.50
N GLY A 319 -16.17 14.58 7.18
CA GLY A 319 -16.79 15.92 7.35
C GLY A 319 -15.91 16.99 7.99
N ASN A 320 -14.64 16.69 8.24
CA ASN A 320 -13.60 17.57 8.75
C ASN A 320 -12.48 17.87 7.72
N GLN A 321 -12.78 17.65 6.44
CA GLN A 321 -11.81 17.85 5.38
C GLN A 321 -11.57 19.31 5.09
N TYR A 322 -10.32 19.59 4.78
CA TYR A 322 -9.99 20.75 3.98
C TYR A 322 -10.05 20.33 2.50
N THR A 323 -11.24 20.32 1.92
CA THR A 323 -11.43 20.28 0.46
C THR A 323 -11.26 21.70 -0.12
N GLY A 324 -10.55 22.52 0.61
CA GLY A 324 -10.46 23.92 0.36
C GLY A 324 -9.82 24.25 -0.95
N ASN A 325 -10.32 25.26 -1.56
CA ASN A 325 -9.66 26.03 -2.59
C ASN A 325 -8.23 26.37 -2.13
N ILE A 326 -7.25 25.50 -2.42
CA ILE A 326 -5.84 25.85 -2.43
C ILE A 326 -5.57 26.50 -3.77
#